data_f565cfb665f5b5e4add43e2bc0897d44
#
_entry.id   f565cfb665f5b5e4add43e2bc0897d44
#
_cell.length_a   1.000
_cell.length_b   1.000
_cell.length_c   1.000
_cell.angle_alpha   90.00
_cell.angle_beta   90.00
_cell.angle_gamma   90.00
#
_symmetry.space_group_name_H-M   'P 1'
#
loop_
_entity.id
_entity.type
_entity.pdbx_description
1 polymer ?
#
loop_
_entity_poly.entity_id
_entity_poly.type
_entity_poly.pdbx_seq_one_letter_code
_entity_poly.pdbx_strand_id
1 'polypeptide(L)'
;MANGTADSLIIAELSNWNGKAIKIPRIEVLNCSREDFSQAGVYFLFCKEDDGSDSVYIGEAENVKERLVQHIRDYQSEKEKYYWNTAVVFIGRDLNKALIRYLENRFVDIARGCHRYTVLTKNTYKNTVMKESHIAAMEEFIDNVKILINALGYKVLEPLLHPDSTDSTSRSEEHTSELQSH
;
A
#
# COMPACT_ATOMS: atom_id res chain seq x y z
N MET A 1 1.69 3.40 28.60
CA MET A 1 0.51 4.25 28.61
C MET A 1 0.03 4.48 27.20
N ALA A 2 -1.21 4.16 26.97
CA ALA A 2 -1.78 4.42 25.65
C ALA A 2 -1.81 5.92 25.46
N ASN A 3 -1.09 6.36 24.53
CA ASN A 3 -0.96 7.76 24.26
C ASN A 3 -1.94 8.08 23.17
N GLY A 4 -3.07 8.61 23.48
CA GLY A 4 -4.07 9.03 22.49
C GLY A 4 -3.57 10.11 21.55
N THR A 5 -2.30 10.03 21.17
CA THR A 5 -1.70 10.95 20.19
C THR A 5 -1.85 10.38 18.78
N ALA A 6 -2.05 11.25 17.82
CA ALA A 6 -2.17 10.87 16.40
C ALA A 6 -0.95 10.13 15.86
N ASP A 7 0.16 10.18 16.60
CA ASP A 7 1.43 9.56 16.23
C ASP A 7 1.66 8.19 16.87
N SER A 8 0.63 7.59 17.46
CA SER A 8 0.75 6.27 18.07
C SER A 8 0.48 5.16 17.03
N LEU A 9 0.97 3.96 17.34
CA LEU A 9 0.74 2.78 16.52
C LEU A 9 -0.76 2.47 16.44
N ILE A 10 -1.26 2.19 15.24
CA ILE A 10 -2.66 1.83 14.99
C ILE A 10 -2.72 0.45 14.35
N ILE A 11 -3.56 -0.41 14.90
CA ILE A 11 -3.85 -1.74 14.33
C ILE A 11 -5.24 -1.68 13.69
N ALA A 12 -5.36 -2.18 12.47
CA ALA A 12 -6.64 -2.26 11.77
C ALA A 12 -6.84 -3.67 11.21
N GLU A 13 -8.02 -4.21 11.41
CA GLU A 13 -8.39 -5.54 10.96
C GLU A 13 -9.81 -5.53 10.36
N LEU A 14 -10.08 -6.48 9.48
CA LEU A 14 -11.42 -6.75 8.98
C LEU A 14 -11.88 -8.08 9.55
N SER A 15 -13.17 -8.17 9.90
CA SER A 15 -13.72 -9.32 10.65
C SER A 15 -13.57 -10.67 9.95
N ASN A 16 -13.58 -10.70 8.63
CA ASN A 16 -13.49 -11.93 7.85
C ASN A 16 -12.18 -12.06 7.06
N TRP A 17 -11.11 -11.46 7.58
CA TRP A 17 -9.84 -11.45 6.90
C TRP A 17 -8.71 -11.87 7.82
N ASN A 18 -7.78 -12.69 7.31
CA ASN A 18 -6.62 -13.18 8.05
C ASN A 18 -5.48 -12.17 8.09
N GLY A 19 -5.53 -11.15 7.26
CA GLY A 19 -4.52 -10.11 7.24
C GLY A 19 -4.75 -9.06 8.31
N LYS A 20 -3.72 -8.26 8.54
CA LYS A 20 -3.72 -7.20 9.54
C LYS A 20 -2.93 -6.01 9.01
N ALA A 21 -3.42 -4.82 9.27
CA ALA A 21 -2.70 -3.58 8.98
C ALA A 21 -2.10 -3.01 10.27
N ILE A 22 -0.85 -2.59 10.19
CA ILE A 22 -0.17 -1.87 11.27
C ILE A 22 0.31 -0.54 10.71
N LYS A 23 -0.23 0.56 11.22
CA LYS A 23 0.27 1.90 10.93
C LYS A 23 1.20 2.31 12.07
N ILE A 24 2.44 2.61 11.75
CA ILE A 24 3.47 2.89 12.75
C ILE A 24 4.31 4.10 12.33
N PRO A 25 4.50 5.09 13.22
CA PRO A 25 5.45 6.17 12.98
C PRO A 25 6.89 5.64 12.92
N ARG A 26 7.72 6.26 12.09
CA ARG A 26 9.14 5.89 11.97
C ARG A 26 9.84 5.79 13.33
N ILE A 27 9.59 6.76 14.21
CA ILE A 27 10.24 6.83 15.53
C ILE A 27 9.89 5.66 16.45
N GLU A 28 8.78 4.96 16.18
CA GLU A 28 8.32 3.83 17.00
C GLU A 28 8.82 2.47 16.49
N VAL A 29 9.39 2.41 15.29
CA VAL A 29 9.75 1.13 14.66
C VAL A 29 10.76 0.35 15.47
N LEU A 30 11.82 1.00 15.95
CA LEU A 30 12.89 0.33 16.72
C LEU A 30 12.39 -0.21 18.05
N ASN A 31 11.39 0.42 18.64
CA ASN A 31 10.86 0.06 19.95
C ASN A 31 9.65 -0.88 19.88
N CYS A 32 9.17 -1.20 18.69
CA CYS A 32 8.01 -2.06 18.54
C CYS A 32 8.40 -3.53 18.76
N SER A 33 7.86 -4.14 19.81
CA SER A 33 8.15 -5.52 20.19
C SER A 33 7.04 -6.51 19.80
N ARG A 34 6.07 -6.09 18.99
CA ARG A 34 4.99 -6.96 18.53
C ARG A 34 5.54 -8.10 17.68
N GLU A 35 5.15 -9.33 18.01
CA GLU A 35 5.56 -10.52 17.25
C GLU A 35 5.00 -10.51 15.82
N ASP A 36 3.76 -10.03 15.63
CA ASP A 36 3.13 -9.97 14.32
C ASP A 36 3.84 -8.99 13.37
N PHE A 37 4.54 -8.00 13.91
CA PHE A 37 5.33 -7.06 13.10
C PHE A 37 6.53 -7.74 12.41
N SER A 38 6.95 -8.88 12.90
CA SER A 38 8.07 -9.67 12.32
C SER A 38 7.61 -10.73 11.32
N GLN A 39 6.34 -10.71 10.94
CA GLN A 39 5.80 -11.61 9.91
C GLN A 39 6.10 -11.13 8.50
N ALA A 40 5.86 -12.02 7.54
CA ALA A 40 5.94 -11.67 6.12
C ALA A 40 4.81 -10.71 5.73
N GLY A 41 5.11 -9.78 4.85
CA GLY A 41 4.11 -8.84 4.39
C GLY A 41 4.62 -7.84 3.37
N VAL A 42 3.75 -6.88 3.05
CA VAL A 42 4.05 -5.74 2.20
C VAL A 42 3.92 -4.48 3.03
N TYR A 43 4.65 -3.45 2.65
CA TYR A 43 4.66 -2.21 3.41
C TYR A 43 4.68 -0.99 2.50
N PHE A 44 4.08 0.08 2.99
CA PHE A 44 4.03 1.38 2.33
C PHE A 44 4.75 2.38 3.24
N LEU A 45 5.81 2.98 2.75
CA LEU A 45 6.56 4.02 3.46
C LEU A 45 6.17 5.38 2.89
N PHE A 46 5.55 6.21 3.70
CA PHE A 46 5.02 7.50 3.26
C PHE A 46 5.99 8.63 3.57
N CYS A 47 6.29 9.42 2.56
CA CYS A 47 7.21 10.55 2.63
C CYS A 47 6.47 11.83 2.25
N LYS A 48 6.85 12.94 2.88
CA LYS A 48 6.44 14.27 2.49
C LYS A 48 7.65 14.97 1.89
N GLU A 49 7.52 15.41 0.65
CA GLU A 49 8.60 16.11 -0.04
C GLU A 49 8.65 17.59 0.40
N ASP A 50 9.78 18.26 0.12
CA ASP A 50 9.99 19.67 0.50
C ASP A 50 8.97 20.60 -0.16
N ASP A 51 8.50 20.27 -1.36
CA ASP A 51 7.48 21.03 -2.09
C ASP A 51 6.05 20.75 -1.61
N GLY A 52 5.89 19.90 -0.61
CA GLY A 52 4.59 19.50 -0.06
C GLY A 52 3.94 18.31 -0.76
N SER A 53 4.52 17.81 -1.84
CA SER A 53 4.01 16.63 -2.52
C SER A 53 4.22 15.35 -1.71
N ASP A 54 3.41 14.34 -1.99
CA ASP A 54 3.46 13.05 -1.31
C ASP A 54 4.18 12.00 -2.16
N SER A 55 5.06 11.24 -1.51
CA SER A 55 5.76 10.12 -2.11
C SER A 55 5.54 8.86 -1.29
N VAL A 56 5.64 7.70 -1.94
CA VAL A 56 5.50 6.40 -1.28
C VAL A 56 6.53 5.42 -1.81
N TYR A 57 7.14 4.68 -0.92
CA TYR A 57 7.93 3.51 -1.27
C TYR A 57 7.11 2.27 -0.89
N ILE A 58 6.93 1.36 -1.85
CA ILE A 58 6.19 0.12 -1.64
C ILE A 58 7.18 -1.04 -1.73
N GLY A 59 7.20 -1.90 -0.72
CA GLY A 59 8.13 -3.00 -0.65
C GLY A 59 7.52 -4.24 -0.03
N GLU A 60 8.30 -5.32 -0.03
CA GLU A 60 7.93 -6.59 0.55
C GLU A 60 9.06 -7.13 1.42
N ALA A 61 8.73 -7.95 2.40
CA ALA A 61 9.73 -8.61 3.23
C ALA A 61 9.16 -9.86 3.88
N GLU A 62 10.00 -10.86 4.09
CA GLU A 62 9.66 -12.05 4.89
C GLU A 62 9.64 -11.74 6.39
N ASN A 63 10.38 -10.71 6.82
CA ASN A 63 10.32 -10.12 8.16
C ASN A 63 10.23 -8.61 8.01
N VAL A 64 9.03 -8.07 8.16
CA VAL A 64 8.77 -6.66 7.89
C VAL A 64 9.54 -5.75 8.85
N LYS A 65 9.53 -6.06 10.14
CA LYS A 65 10.27 -5.23 11.12
C LYS A 65 11.74 -5.10 10.76
N GLU A 66 12.38 -6.22 10.47
CA GLU A 66 13.80 -6.25 10.12
C GLU A 66 14.07 -5.39 8.88
N ARG A 67 13.19 -5.47 7.89
CA ARG A 67 13.33 -4.67 6.67
C ARG A 67 13.15 -3.18 6.91
N LEU A 68 12.20 -2.77 7.75
CA LEU A 68 12.01 -1.37 8.11
C LEU A 68 13.20 -0.83 8.91
N VAL A 69 13.76 -1.62 9.81
CA VAL A 69 14.99 -1.26 10.53
C VAL A 69 16.14 -1.06 9.53
N GLN A 70 16.24 -1.92 8.52
CA GLN A 70 17.24 -1.77 7.47
C GLN A 70 17.07 -0.46 6.68
N HIS A 71 15.83 -0.09 6.35
CA HIS A 71 15.55 1.21 5.71
C HIS A 71 16.03 2.38 6.56
N ILE A 72 15.79 2.32 7.88
CA ILE A 72 16.25 3.36 8.80
C ILE A 72 17.78 3.47 8.79
N ARG A 73 18.46 2.33 8.85
CA ARG A 73 19.94 2.29 8.81
C ARG A 73 20.48 2.79 7.47
N ASP A 74 19.82 2.43 6.36
CA ASP A 74 20.23 2.87 5.03
C ASP A 74 20.11 4.39 4.88
N TYR A 75 19.09 4.99 5.47
CA TYR A 75 18.98 6.45 5.50
C TYR A 75 20.09 7.08 6.33
N GLN A 76 20.37 6.53 7.51
CA GLN A 76 21.44 7.02 8.41
C GLN A 76 22.82 6.94 7.77
N SER A 77 23.05 5.95 6.91
CA SER A 77 24.32 5.77 6.19
C SER A 77 24.32 6.39 4.79
N GLU A 78 23.33 7.20 4.47
CA GLU A 78 23.17 7.94 3.21
C GLU A 78 22.99 7.06 1.97
N LYS A 79 22.65 5.77 2.15
CA LYS A 79 22.32 4.87 1.05
C LYS A 79 20.91 5.08 0.52
N GLU A 80 20.03 5.60 1.37
CA GLU A 80 18.64 5.90 1.05
C GLU A 80 18.43 7.41 1.19
N LYS A 81 17.84 8.05 0.17
CA LYS A 81 17.76 9.51 0.10
C LYS A 81 16.43 10.10 0.56
N TYR A 82 15.41 9.28 0.70
CA TYR A 82 14.08 9.74 1.12
C TYR A 82 13.85 9.44 2.59
N TYR A 83 13.22 10.38 3.28
CA TYR A 83 12.86 10.24 4.69
C TYR A 83 11.37 9.93 4.79
N TRP A 84 11.02 8.67 5.06
CA TRP A 84 9.65 8.31 5.35
C TRP A 84 9.37 8.52 6.84
N ASN A 85 8.20 9.07 7.15
CA ASN A 85 7.81 9.37 8.53
C ASN A 85 6.80 8.38 9.10
N THR A 86 6.08 7.66 8.24
CA THR A 86 5.06 6.70 8.64
C THR A 86 5.12 5.48 7.74
N ALA A 87 4.98 4.30 8.32
CA ALA A 87 4.82 3.04 7.59
C ALA A 87 3.43 2.48 7.83
N VAL A 88 2.82 1.94 6.77
CA VAL A 88 1.61 1.11 6.86
C VAL A 88 1.98 -0.26 6.35
N VAL A 89 1.86 -1.26 7.20
CA VAL A 89 2.32 -2.63 6.95
C VAL A 89 1.11 -3.55 6.89
N PHE A 90 1.08 -4.44 5.90
CA PHE A 90 0.05 -5.46 5.76
C PHE A 90 0.70 -6.83 5.88
N ILE A 91 0.34 -7.55 6.92
CA ILE A 91 0.92 -8.85 7.27
C ILE A 91 -0.13 -9.94 7.24
N GLY A 92 0.30 -11.18 7.12
CA GLY A 92 -0.56 -12.34 7.16
C GLY A 92 0.23 -13.61 7.38
N ARG A 93 -0.35 -14.57 8.10
CA ARG A 93 0.32 -15.83 8.45
C ARG A 93 0.61 -16.70 7.23
N ASP A 94 -0.26 -16.63 6.22
CA ASP A 94 -0.18 -17.49 5.05
C ASP A 94 0.64 -16.87 3.92
N LEU A 95 1.22 -15.70 4.15
CA LEU A 95 2.06 -15.04 3.15
C LEU A 95 3.43 -15.68 3.08
N ASN A 96 3.89 -15.94 1.86
CA ASN A 96 5.22 -16.45 1.57
C ASN A 96 5.91 -15.54 0.55
N LYS A 97 7.15 -15.84 0.22
CA LYS A 97 7.97 -15.00 -0.66
C LYS A 97 7.34 -14.77 -2.03
N ALA A 98 6.74 -15.77 -2.64
CA ALA A 98 6.10 -15.64 -3.95
C ALA A 98 4.86 -14.73 -3.86
N LEU A 99 4.06 -14.89 -2.81
CA LEU A 99 2.84 -14.10 -2.60
C LEU A 99 3.14 -12.64 -2.32
N ILE A 100 4.13 -12.35 -1.46
CA ILE A 100 4.47 -10.95 -1.14
C ILE A 100 5.09 -10.22 -2.34
N ARG A 101 5.83 -10.92 -3.18
CA ARG A 101 6.35 -10.34 -4.44
C ARG A 101 5.22 -10.01 -5.41
N TYR A 102 4.24 -10.89 -5.53
CA TYR A 102 3.05 -10.62 -6.33
C TYR A 102 2.32 -9.37 -5.82
N LEU A 103 2.10 -9.29 -4.51
CA LEU A 103 1.43 -8.15 -3.89
C LEU A 103 2.19 -6.85 -4.12
N GLU A 104 3.50 -6.84 -3.93
CA GLU A 104 4.32 -5.65 -4.19
C GLU A 104 4.16 -5.18 -5.63
N ASN A 105 4.30 -6.08 -6.60
CA ASN A 105 4.15 -5.74 -8.02
C ASN A 105 2.79 -5.12 -8.31
N ARG A 106 1.72 -5.74 -7.78
CA ARG A 106 0.36 -5.23 -7.99
C ARG A 106 0.15 -3.87 -7.35
N PHE A 107 0.61 -3.68 -6.11
CA PHE A 107 0.47 -2.40 -5.43
C PHE A 107 1.25 -1.28 -6.11
N VAL A 108 2.46 -1.56 -6.58
CA VAL A 108 3.25 -0.59 -7.34
C VAL A 108 2.51 -0.19 -8.62
N ASP A 109 1.99 -1.15 -9.37
CA ASP A 109 1.25 -0.87 -10.60
C ASP A 109 -0.03 -0.06 -10.32
N ILE A 110 -0.79 -0.43 -9.30
CA ILE A 110 -2.01 0.29 -8.93
C ILE A 110 -1.68 1.72 -8.50
N ALA A 111 -0.69 1.89 -7.63
CA ALA A 111 -0.30 3.21 -7.13
C ALA A 111 0.19 4.13 -8.26
N ARG A 112 0.98 3.60 -9.19
CA ARG A 112 1.43 4.36 -10.37
C ARG A 112 0.25 4.78 -11.24
N GLY A 113 -0.72 3.88 -11.45
CA GLY A 113 -1.91 4.17 -12.23
C GLY A 113 -2.85 5.16 -11.59
N CYS A 114 -2.84 5.29 -10.28
CA CYS A 114 -3.69 6.23 -9.54
C CYS A 114 -3.20 7.67 -9.59
N HIS A 115 -1.92 7.91 -9.85
CA HIS A 115 -1.31 9.25 -9.99
C HIS A 115 -1.49 10.16 -8.77
N ARG A 116 -1.66 9.60 -7.57
CA ARG A 116 -1.82 10.39 -6.35
C ARG A 116 -0.52 10.62 -5.58
N TYR A 117 0.37 9.64 -5.63
CA TYR A 117 1.67 9.67 -4.96
C TYR A 117 2.76 9.42 -5.98
N THR A 118 3.91 10.05 -5.77
CA THR A 118 5.12 9.66 -6.52
C THR A 118 5.61 8.33 -5.95
N VAL A 119 5.65 7.31 -6.79
CA VAL A 119 6.10 5.97 -6.37
C VAL A 119 7.61 5.88 -6.47
N LEU A 120 8.27 5.70 -5.34
CA LEU A 120 9.73 5.67 -5.23
C LEU A 120 10.33 4.31 -5.56
N THR A 121 9.53 3.26 -5.53
CA THR A 121 9.97 1.90 -5.85
C THR A 121 10.41 1.83 -7.31
N LYS A 122 11.67 1.45 -7.56
CA LYS A 122 12.24 1.44 -8.90
C LYS A 122 12.15 0.09 -9.59
N ASN A 123 12.51 -0.97 -8.88
CA ASN A 123 12.58 -2.32 -9.44
C ASN A 123 11.50 -3.19 -8.82
N THR A 124 10.67 -3.78 -9.69
CA THR A 124 9.71 -4.78 -9.29
C THR A 124 10.10 -6.12 -9.92
N TYR A 125 9.79 -7.22 -9.24
CA TYR A 125 10.06 -8.54 -9.78
C TYR A 125 9.05 -8.83 -10.90
N LYS A 126 9.56 -9.24 -12.06
CA LYS A 126 8.70 -9.60 -13.18
C LYS A 126 8.27 -11.06 -13.05
N ASN A 127 6.97 -11.29 -13.21
CA ASN A 127 6.38 -12.60 -13.49
C ASN A 127 6.70 -13.72 -12.50
N THR A 128 6.09 -13.66 -11.33
CA THR A 128 6.00 -14.83 -10.47
C THR A 128 4.93 -15.76 -11.06
N VAL A 129 5.31 -16.97 -11.45
CA VAL A 129 4.35 -17.99 -11.87
C VAL A 129 3.60 -18.47 -10.63
N MET A 130 2.29 -18.21 -10.57
CA MET A 130 1.45 -18.57 -9.45
C MET A 130 0.23 -19.34 -9.92
N LYS A 131 -0.26 -20.23 -9.05
CA LYS A 131 -1.52 -20.94 -9.30
C LYS A 131 -2.69 -19.94 -9.31
N GLU A 132 -3.70 -20.20 -10.14
CA GLU A 132 -4.89 -19.36 -10.25
C GLU A 132 -5.56 -19.12 -8.88
N SER A 133 -5.61 -20.16 -8.04
CA SER A 133 -6.18 -20.06 -6.69
C SER A 133 -5.41 -19.09 -5.79
N HIS A 134 -4.09 -19.05 -5.94
CA HIS A 134 -3.24 -18.10 -5.19
C HIS A 134 -3.43 -16.69 -5.70
N ILE A 135 -3.55 -16.50 -7.02
CA ILE A 135 -3.82 -15.19 -7.62
C ILE A 135 -5.16 -14.66 -7.11
N ALA A 136 -6.21 -15.50 -7.14
CA ALA A 136 -7.53 -15.10 -6.65
C ALA A 136 -7.50 -14.68 -5.16
N ALA A 137 -6.78 -15.43 -4.32
CA ALA A 137 -6.62 -15.12 -2.91
C ALA A 137 -5.88 -13.79 -2.71
N MET A 138 -4.84 -13.54 -3.53
CA MET A 138 -4.08 -12.30 -3.42
C MET A 138 -4.84 -11.09 -3.97
N GLU A 139 -5.67 -11.25 -4.99
CA GLU A 139 -6.54 -10.17 -5.46
C GLU A 139 -7.59 -9.80 -4.40
N GLU A 140 -8.10 -10.77 -3.66
CA GLU A 140 -8.96 -10.53 -2.49
C GLU A 140 -8.19 -9.80 -1.37
N PHE A 141 -6.96 -10.20 -1.11
CA PHE A 141 -6.07 -9.51 -0.17
C PHE A 141 -5.89 -8.04 -0.56
N ILE A 142 -5.67 -7.77 -1.85
CA ILE A 142 -5.52 -6.42 -2.39
C ILE A 142 -6.78 -5.59 -2.14
N ASP A 143 -7.98 -6.15 -2.36
CA ASP A 143 -9.23 -5.46 -2.11
C ASP A 143 -9.38 -5.05 -0.65
N ASN A 144 -8.99 -5.94 0.26
CA ASN A 144 -9.00 -5.67 1.69
C ASN A 144 -7.98 -4.59 2.08
N VAL A 145 -6.80 -4.62 1.48
CA VAL A 145 -5.78 -3.58 1.69
C VAL A 145 -6.28 -2.21 1.24
N LYS A 146 -6.96 -2.15 0.10
CA LYS A 146 -7.54 -0.88 -0.39
C LYS A 146 -8.52 -0.28 0.62
N ILE A 147 -9.36 -1.11 1.21
CA ILE A 147 -10.32 -0.67 2.24
C ILE A 147 -9.58 -0.11 3.46
N LEU A 148 -8.62 -0.85 3.97
CA LEU A 148 -7.92 -0.47 5.20
C LEU A 148 -7.00 0.74 5.01
N ILE A 149 -6.28 0.82 3.91
CA ILE A 149 -5.36 1.94 3.68
C ILE A 149 -6.12 3.25 3.49
N ASN A 150 -7.29 3.20 2.84
CA ASN A 150 -8.19 4.36 2.76
C ASN A 150 -8.71 4.76 4.12
N ALA A 151 -9.13 3.80 4.93
CA ALA A 151 -9.62 4.05 6.30
C ALA A 151 -8.54 4.67 7.18
N LEU A 152 -7.27 4.32 6.95
CA LEU A 152 -6.14 4.89 7.68
C LEU A 152 -5.73 6.28 7.17
N GLY A 153 -6.37 6.78 6.12
CA GLY A 153 -6.18 8.14 5.62
C GLY A 153 -5.25 8.28 4.42
N TYR A 154 -4.88 7.17 3.78
CA TYR A 154 -3.98 7.20 2.62
C TYR A 154 -4.71 6.78 1.35
N LYS A 155 -4.83 7.70 0.41
CA LYS A 155 -5.54 7.47 -0.87
C LYS A 155 -4.61 7.00 -1.99
N VAL A 156 -3.52 6.36 -1.64
CA VAL A 156 -2.46 5.95 -2.57
C VAL A 156 -2.95 4.94 -3.62
N LEU A 157 -3.94 4.12 -3.27
CA LEU A 157 -4.52 3.11 -4.15
C LEU A 157 -5.88 3.50 -4.72
N GLU A 158 -6.29 4.76 -4.55
CA GLU A 158 -7.55 5.28 -5.05
C GLU A 158 -7.29 6.16 -6.28
N PRO A 159 -7.89 5.87 -7.44
CA PRO A 159 -7.61 6.66 -8.65
C PRO A 159 -8.13 8.09 -8.54
N LEU A 160 -7.42 9.01 -9.20
CA LEU A 160 -7.89 10.36 -9.40
C LEU A 160 -9.00 10.34 -10.43
N LEU A 161 -10.17 10.86 -10.07
CA LEU A 161 -11.27 11.05 -11.01
C LEU A 161 -11.04 12.36 -11.75
N HIS A 162 -10.85 12.28 -13.06
CA HIS A 162 -10.80 13.47 -13.92
C HIS A 162 -12.23 13.91 -14.23
N PRO A 163 -12.54 15.22 -14.18
CA PRO A 163 -13.87 15.73 -14.55
C PRO A 163 -14.31 15.31 -15.96
N ASP A 164 -13.35 15.15 -16.87
CA ASP A 164 -13.59 14.77 -18.26
C ASP A 164 -14.10 13.33 -18.41
N SER A 165 -13.81 12.44 -17.47
CA SER A 165 -14.24 11.05 -17.56
C SER A 165 -15.72 10.86 -17.26
N THR A 166 -16.31 11.74 -16.45
CA THR A 166 -17.75 11.71 -16.15
C THR A 166 -18.58 12.27 -17.31
N ASP A 167 -18.05 13.29 -17.98
CA ASP A 167 -18.75 13.89 -19.13
C ASP A 167 -18.78 12.95 -20.33
N SER A 168 -17.72 12.22 -20.58
CA SER A 168 -17.67 11.29 -21.72
C SER A 168 -18.63 10.11 -21.55
N THR A 169 -18.80 9.62 -20.33
CA THR A 169 -19.72 8.52 -20.04
C THR A 169 -21.18 8.96 -20.17
N SER A 170 -21.53 10.13 -19.65
CA SER A 170 -22.89 10.65 -19.75
C SER A 170 -23.26 10.99 -21.19
N ARG A 171 -22.33 11.54 -21.99
CA ARG A 171 -22.54 11.83 -23.38
C ARG A 171 -22.77 10.57 -24.25
N SER A 172 -22.02 9.51 -23.98
CA SER A 172 -22.18 8.25 -24.70
C SER A 172 -23.52 7.59 -24.39
N GLU A 173 -24.02 7.67 -23.18
CA GLU A 173 -25.34 7.17 -22.79
C GLU A 173 -26.47 7.97 -23.44
N GLU A 174 -26.38 9.30 -23.44
CA GLU A 174 -27.35 10.17 -24.07
C GLU A 174 -27.42 9.92 -25.61
N HIS A 175 -26.25 9.78 -26.23
CA HIS A 175 -26.16 9.53 -27.66
C HIS A 175 -26.78 8.17 -28.03
N THR A 176 -26.56 7.15 -27.21
CA THR A 176 -27.14 5.82 -27.42
C THR A 176 -28.66 5.85 -27.27
N SER A 177 -29.20 6.59 -26.30
CA SER A 177 -30.65 6.71 -26.13
C SER A 177 -31.32 7.47 -27.25
N GLU A 178 -30.67 8.48 -27.82
CA GLU A 178 -31.19 9.20 -29.01
C GLU A 178 -31.26 8.31 -30.22
N LEU A 179 -30.25 7.48 -30.46
CA LEU A 179 -30.26 6.53 -31.58
C LEU A 179 -31.35 5.47 -31.46
N GLN A 180 -31.73 5.09 -30.24
CA GLN A 180 -32.78 4.12 -29.99
C GLN A 180 -34.20 4.69 -30.15
N SER A 181 -34.35 6.00 -30.05
CA SER A 181 -35.66 6.65 -30.19
C SER A 181 -36.15 6.78 -31.64
N HIS A 182 -35.32 6.48 -32.61
CA HIS A 182 -35.61 6.42 -34.02
C HIS A 182 -35.75 5.00 -34.51
#